data_b0b805785e8807c62b41036936a3216c
#
_entry.id   b0b805785e8807c62b41036936a3216c
#
_cell.length_a   1.000
_cell.length_b   1.000
_cell.length_c   1.000
_cell.angle_alpha   90.00
_cell.angle_beta   90.00
_cell.angle_gamma   90.00
#
_symmetry.space_group_name_H-M   'P 1'
#
loop_
_entity.id
_entity.type
_entity.pdbx_description
1 polymer ?
#
loop_
_entity_poly.entity_id
_entity_poly.type
_entity_poly.pdbx_seq_one_letter_code
_entity_poly.pdbx_strand_id
1 'polypeptide(L)'
;MVKSLSQSDERGIYMFWFMGILAGILLSVADIFLLTRKKTASSCILAVVRDVIVSNAAALGLMSFVLKIPNMFVFSQHSGSYPFKYFAFVLAIGLVFLFGRGIAEGVISFEHAKPKHKVGAWILRIFSALFAALSAAAVTASIWAAETFAGLTPDQMLINLNGNTGGTSDEVMITMLQGPILTTAVVTILFCVFAFSTRKIKYKLHEKQFTVFSGLARRLVALFLSILMLASGIMFGVEKLSLKKLYTAYMDESPYIEENFADPNKINMTFPEKKRNLIHIYLESMENSYFSKELGGYMDVNLMPELEKLSREGYNFSDLPEGFGGNPNSTGANWSIASMVNMCSGLPMKVPASPNSYGSADNFLPGATTLGDILKEQGYNQTVMFGAEAAFGGLEYLFRQHGDYKIMDWKYAHDNGMIPEDYYVWWGYEDDKLYEFAKDELTRLANEDKPFYFVMETADTHFPDGYLSEKATAPFEKPYANAIFYSQAEAAKFIRWIQSQPFYENTTIVINGDHLSMDQAFFKDFDPNYRRTCFNLILNPVPKCADAPENRFHNREWATFDMLPTMLASIGVEFDGDKVGIGTNLFSDTPTLFERDGTDFVNAELEKRSNFYNENILVDWSKIVSKKEDD
;
A
#
# COMPACT_ATOMS: atom_id res chain seq x y z
N MET A 1 22.29 -33.16 -7.66
CA MET A 1 23.16 -32.50 -6.68
C MET A 1 22.39 -32.34 -5.39
N VAL A 2 22.66 -33.15 -4.37
CA VAL A 2 22.10 -32.94 -3.02
C VAL A 2 22.90 -31.80 -2.41
N LYS A 3 22.33 -30.57 -2.35
CA LYS A 3 22.91 -29.51 -1.53
C LYS A 3 22.89 -29.99 -0.07
N SER A 4 24.03 -29.99 0.59
CA SER A 4 24.11 -30.24 2.03
C SER A 4 23.22 -29.22 2.72
N LEU A 5 22.23 -29.69 3.47
CA LEU A 5 21.37 -28.85 4.30
C LEU A 5 22.23 -28.00 5.25
N SER A 6 21.81 -26.78 5.53
CA SER A 6 22.49 -25.95 6.55
C SER A 6 22.34 -26.60 7.93
N GLN A 7 23.29 -26.35 8.84
CA GLN A 7 23.21 -26.90 10.20
C GLN A 7 21.96 -26.44 10.98
N SER A 8 21.39 -25.29 10.59
CA SER A 8 20.11 -24.79 11.11
C SER A 8 18.92 -25.58 10.57
N ASP A 9 18.92 -25.97 9.31
CA ASP A 9 17.87 -26.77 8.71
C ASP A 9 17.83 -28.19 9.27
N GLU A 10 18.99 -28.81 9.52
CA GLU A 10 19.05 -30.14 10.15
C GLU A 10 18.42 -30.12 11.56
N ARG A 11 18.80 -29.14 12.40
CA ARG A 11 18.19 -29.01 13.74
C ARG A 11 16.69 -28.72 13.69
N GLY A 12 16.26 -27.88 12.75
CA GLY A 12 14.85 -27.58 12.52
C GLY A 12 14.03 -28.81 12.15
N ILE A 13 14.53 -29.66 11.22
CA ILE A 13 13.91 -30.92 10.82
C ILE A 13 13.74 -31.87 12.01
N TYR A 14 14.77 -32.05 12.82
CA TYR A 14 14.67 -32.91 14.00
C TYR A 14 13.63 -32.41 15.01
N MET A 15 13.61 -31.10 15.27
CA MET A 15 12.66 -30.50 16.19
C MET A 15 11.21 -30.61 15.66
N PHE A 16 11.00 -30.39 14.36
CA PHE A 16 9.71 -30.50 13.71
C PHE A 16 9.12 -31.91 13.83
N TRP A 17 9.88 -32.94 13.47
CA TRP A 17 9.44 -34.34 13.60
C TRP A 17 9.27 -34.75 15.06
N PHE A 18 10.17 -34.32 15.94
CA PHE A 18 10.03 -34.57 17.36
C PHE A 18 8.70 -34.01 17.91
N MET A 19 8.36 -32.79 17.57
CA MET A 19 7.12 -32.14 17.98
C MET A 19 5.88 -32.81 17.38
N GLY A 20 5.93 -33.23 16.14
CA GLY A 20 4.84 -34.00 15.51
C GLY A 20 4.61 -35.38 16.17
N ILE A 21 5.68 -36.11 16.46
CA ILE A 21 5.60 -37.40 17.16
C ILE A 21 5.08 -37.21 18.59
N LEU A 22 5.58 -36.21 19.30
CA LEU A 22 5.11 -35.88 20.66
C LEU A 22 3.61 -35.58 20.70
N ALA A 23 3.12 -34.77 19.72
CA ALA A 23 1.70 -34.50 19.57
C ALA A 23 0.89 -35.77 19.35
N GLY A 24 1.34 -36.66 18.45
CA GLY A 24 0.71 -37.93 18.17
C GLY A 24 0.68 -38.88 19.40
N ILE A 25 1.75 -38.90 20.19
CA ILE A 25 1.80 -39.68 21.45
C ILE A 25 0.80 -39.11 22.46
N LEU A 26 0.69 -37.80 22.64
CA LEU A 26 -0.30 -37.19 23.53
C LEU A 26 -1.74 -37.52 23.10
N LEU A 27 -2.01 -37.50 21.80
CA LEU A 27 -3.29 -37.92 21.24
C LEU A 27 -3.58 -39.41 21.52
N SER A 28 -2.58 -40.29 21.37
CA SER A 28 -2.74 -41.71 21.63
C SER A 28 -3.00 -42.02 23.11
N VAL A 29 -2.42 -41.23 24.02
CA VAL A 29 -2.77 -41.34 25.46
C VAL A 29 -4.26 -41.03 25.66
N ALA A 30 -4.74 -39.90 25.06
CA ALA A 30 -6.16 -39.56 25.13
C ALA A 30 -7.04 -40.64 24.51
N ASP A 31 -6.65 -41.21 23.36
CA ASP A 31 -7.38 -42.31 22.72
C ASP A 31 -7.47 -43.59 23.59
N ILE A 32 -6.33 -44.03 24.11
CA ILE A 32 -6.27 -45.22 24.97
C ILE A 32 -7.17 -45.07 26.21
N PHE A 33 -7.20 -43.89 26.82
CA PHE A 33 -8.02 -43.63 27.99
C PHE A 33 -9.51 -43.47 27.67
N LEU A 34 -9.84 -42.77 26.57
CA LEU A 34 -11.21 -42.35 26.29
C LEU A 34 -11.96 -43.26 25.31
N LEU A 35 -11.28 -43.83 24.31
CA LEU A 35 -11.94 -44.58 23.23
C LEU A 35 -11.62 -46.06 23.19
N THR A 36 -10.41 -46.48 23.60
CA THR A 36 -10.00 -47.88 23.50
C THR A 36 -10.67 -48.75 24.57
N ARG A 37 -11.59 -49.62 24.13
CA ARG A 37 -12.40 -50.45 25.03
C ARG A 37 -11.60 -51.58 25.67
N LYS A 38 -10.76 -52.30 24.90
CA LYS A 38 -9.89 -53.38 25.38
C LYS A 38 -8.46 -52.88 25.45
N LYS A 39 -7.91 -52.74 26.65
CA LYS A 39 -6.55 -52.23 26.88
C LYS A 39 -5.54 -53.38 26.91
N THR A 40 -5.35 -54.06 25.77
CA THR A 40 -4.26 -55.02 25.59
C THR A 40 -3.02 -54.31 25.09
N ALA A 41 -1.84 -54.91 25.31
CA ALA A 41 -0.59 -54.31 24.81
C ALA A 41 -0.63 -54.02 23.29
N SER A 42 -1.17 -54.96 22.52
CA SER A 42 -1.31 -54.81 21.06
C SER A 42 -2.26 -53.65 20.66
N SER A 43 -3.40 -53.51 21.36
CA SER A 43 -4.34 -52.44 21.08
C SER A 43 -3.80 -51.05 21.47
N CYS A 44 -3.00 -50.95 22.51
CA CYS A 44 -2.33 -49.71 22.89
C CYS A 44 -1.23 -49.34 21.90
N ILE A 45 -0.40 -50.30 21.48
CA ILE A 45 0.62 -50.08 20.46
C ILE A 45 -0.03 -49.62 19.14
N LEU A 46 -1.10 -50.29 18.70
CA LEU A 46 -1.82 -49.94 17.49
C LEU A 46 -2.40 -48.50 17.56
N ALA A 47 -2.93 -48.12 18.73
CA ALA A 47 -3.42 -46.75 18.93
C ALA A 47 -2.29 -45.71 18.79
N VAL A 48 -1.12 -45.94 19.39
CA VAL A 48 0.05 -45.04 19.28
C VAL A 48 0.48 -44.93 17.84
N VAL A 49 0.70 -46.03 17.15
CA VAL A 49 1.16 -46.01 15.74
C VAL A 49 0.15 -45.30 14.83
N ARG A 50 -1.13 -45.62 14.97
CA ARG A 50 -2.19 -45.01 14.18
C ARG A 50 -2.27 -43.49 14.41
N ASP A 51 -2.34 -43.05 15.68
CA ASP A 51 -2.59 -41.66 15.99
C ASP A 51 -1.38 -40.76 15.63
N VAL A 52 -0.15 -41.29 15.80
CA VAL A 52 1.05 -40.61 15.31
C VAL A 52 1.03 -40.49 13.79
N ILE A 53 0.74 -41.57 13.06
CA ILE A 53 0.78 -41.56 11.59
C ILE A 53 -0.36 -40.69 11.04
N VAL A 54 -1.60 -40.96 11.46
CA VAL A 54 -2.78 -40.28 10.85
C VAL A 54 -2.79 -38.79 11.14
N SER A 55 -2.49 -38.37 12.37
CA SER A 55 -2.51 -36.94 12.70
C SER A 55 -1.42 -36.17 11.97
N ASN A 56 -0.19 -36.73 11.87
CA ASN A 56 0.89 -36.07 11.12
C ASN A 56 0.65 -36.10 9.60
N ALA A 57 0.19 -37.22 9.04
CA ALA A 57 -0.12 -37.30 7.62
C ALA A 57 -1.24 -36.32 7.21
N ALA A 58 -2.30 -36.21 8.02
CA ALA A 58 -3.37 -35.26 7.77
C ALA A 58 -2.91 -33.81 7.93
N ALA A 59 -2.07 -33.50 8.93
CA ALA A 59 -1.49 -32.18 9.12
C ALA A 59 -0.60 -31.78 7.93
N LEU A 60 0.31 -32.63 7.50
CA LEU A 60 1.17 -32.41 6.35
C LEU A 60 0.36 -32.27 5.06
N GLY A 61 -0.66 -33.10 4.86
CA GLY A 61 -1.55 -33.00 3.72
C GLY A 61 -2.28 -31.65 3.66
N LEU A 62 -2.83 -31.18 4.79
CA LEU A 62 -3.48 -29.85 4.85
C LEU A 62 -2.48 -28.71 4.62
N MET A 63 -1.29 -28.80 5.20
CA MET A 63 -0.24 -27.79 4.99
C MET A 63 0.21 -27.72 3.54
N SER A 64 0.35 -28.86 2.85
CA SER A 64 0.80 -28.93 1.46
C SER A 64 -0.28 -28.53 0.46
N PHE A 65 -1.48 -29.14 0.58
CA PHE A 65 -2.50 -29.07 -0.47
C PHE A 65 -3.53 -27.96 -0.25
N VAL A 66 -3.80 -27.61 1.01
CA VAL A 66 -4.82 -26.60 1.35
C VAL A 66 -4.19 -25.26 1.69
N LEU A 67 -3.22 -25.24 2.62
CA LEU A 67 -2.55 -24.02 3.07
C LEU A 67 -1.40 -23.62 2.12
N LYS A 68 -0.98 -24.52 1.22
CA LYS A 68 0.10 -24.29 0.23
C LYS A 68 1.35 -23.65 0.85
N ILE A 69 1.76 -24.11 2.04
CA ILE A 69 2.93 -23.56 2.73
C ILE A 69 4.18 -23.84 1.88
N PRO A 70 4.88 -22.81 1.37
CA PRO A 70 6.05 -23.02 0.56
C PRO A 70 7.22 -23.49 1.42
N ASN A 71 8.14 -24.26 0.82
CA ASN A 71 9.42 -24.65 1.44
C ASN A 71 9.30 -25.23 2.86
N MET A 72 8.25 -26.05 3.10
CA MET A 72 7.82 -26.55 4.40
C MET A 72 8.93 -27.18 5.25
N PHE A 73 10.00 -27.68 4.62
CA PHE A 73 11.15 -28.33 5.25
C PHE A 73 12.45 -27.51 5.17
N VAL A 74 12.37 -26.21 4.75
CA VAL A 74 13.50 -25.29 4.74
C VAL A 74 13.36 -24.36 5.95
N PHE A 75 13.92 -24.77 7.10
CA PHE A 75 13.68 -24.14 8.39
C PHE A 75 14.32 -22.76 8.53
N SER A 76 15.37 -22.47 7.76
CA SER A 76 15.98 -21.14 7.65
C SER A 76 15.00 -20.06 7.14
N GLN A 77 13.94 -20.46 6.44
CA GLN A 77 12.89 -19.56 5.93
C GLN A 77 11.68 -19.42 6.87
N HIS A 78 11.69 -20.14 8.01
CA HIS A 78 10.58 -20.11 8.96
C HIS A 78 11.03 -19.56 10.31
N SER A 79 10.09 -18.97 11.06
CA SER A 79 10.37 -18.49 12.43
C SER A 79 10.79 -19.65 13.35
N GLY A 80 11.62 -19.39 14.36
CA GLY A 80 12.03 -20.39 15.35
C GLY A 80 10.87 -21.05 16.12
N SER A 81 9.68 -20.45 16.08
CA SER A 81 8.45 -21.02 16.65
C SER A 81 7.73 -22.03 15.73
N TYR A 82 8.19 -22.23 14.50
CA TYR A 82 7.52 -23.07 13.51
C TYR A 82 7.29 -24.52 13.96
N PRO A 83 8.23 -25.24 14.58
CA PRO A 83 7.98 -26.59 15.10
C PRO A 83 6.89 -26.63 16.19
N PHE A 84 6.77 -25.59 17.02
CA PHE A 84 5.72 -25.48 18.03
C PHE A 84 4.35 -25.20 17.41
N LYS A 85 4.30 -24.39 16.33
CA LYS A 85 3.06 -24.19 15.54
C LYS A 85 2.62 -25.50 14.89
N TYR A 86 3.56 -26.28 14.35
CA TYR A 86 3.28 -27.62 13.81
C TYR A 86 2.73 -28.57 14.88
N PHE A 87 3.34 -28.61 16.08
CA PHE A 87 2.83 -29.38 17.23
C PHE A 87 1.36 -29.05 17.53
N ALA A 88 1.04 -27.75 17.68
CA ALA A 88 -0.33 -27.29 17.95
C ALA A 88 -1.31 -27.69 16.83
N PHE A 89 -0.85 -27.59 15.57
CA PHE A 89 -1.63 -27.96 14.40
C PHE A 89 -1.92 -29.46 14.34
N VAL A 90 -0.92 -30.32 14.58
CA VAL A 90 -1.08 -31.80 14.68
C VAL A 90 -2.04 -32.15 15.79
N LEU A 91 -1.94 -31.51 16.97
CA LEU A 91 -2.88 -31.73 18.07
C LEU A 91 -4.31 -31.37 17.67
N ALA A 92 -4.52 -30.21 17.05
CA ALA A 92 -5.85 -29.75 16.64
C ALA A 92 -6.51 -30.74 15.64
N ILE A 93 -5.77 -31.16 14.62
CA ILE A 93 -6.25 -32.13 13.62
C ILE A 93 -6.50 -33.52 14.26
N GLY A 94 -5.58 -33.98 15.10
CA GLY A 94 -5.71 -35.24 15.78
C GLY A 94 -6.92 -35.26 16.72
N LEU A 95 -7.25 -34.19 17.42
CA LEU A 95 -8.48 -34.07 18.23
C LEU A 95 -9.73 -34.17 17.36
N VAL A 96 -9.76 -33.59 16.17
CA VAL A 96 -10.88 -33.75 15.22
C VAL A 96 -11.01 -35.22 14.79
N PHE A 97 -9.90 -35.88 14.50
CA PHE A 97 -9.87 -37.29 14.16
C PHE A 97 -10.38 -38.17 15.31
N LEU A 98 -9.91 -37.94 16.55
CA LEU A 98 -10.38 -38.67 17.73
C LEU A 98 -11.88 -38.46 17.99
N PHE A 99 -12.36 -37.23 17.79
CA PHE A 99 -13.78 -36.91 17.90
C PHE A 99 -14.61 -37.68 16.87
N GLY A 100 -14.19 -37.69 15.61
CA GLY A 100 -14.83 -38.43 14.52
C GLY A 100 -14.85 -39.94 14.80
N ARG A 101 -13.74 -40.49 15.31
CA ARG A 101 -13.64 -41.88 15.72
C ARG A 101 -14.56 -42.22 16.90
N GLY A 102 -14.62 -41.33 17.90
CA GLY A 102 -15.54 -41.48 19.04
C GLY A 102 -17.01 -41.56 18.59
N ILE A 103 -17.37 -40.83 17.54
CA ILE A 103 -18.70 -40.93 16.91
C ILE A 103 -18.87 -42.29 16.20
N ALA A 104 -17.90 -42.70 15.40
CA ALA A 104 -17.95 -43.94 14.63
C ALA A 104 -18.03 -45.17 15.52
N GLU A 105 -17.35 -45.17 16.67
CA GLU A 105 -17.38 -46.25 17.65
C GLU A 105 -18.58 -46.20 18.63
N GLY A 106 -19.46 -45.18 18.50
CA GLY A 106 -20.63 -44.98 19.34
C GLY A 106 -20.32 -44.59 20.79
N VAL A 107 -19.08 -44.17 21.07
CA VAL A 107 -18.65 -43.62 22.36
C VAL A 107 -19.18 -42.19 22.52
N ILE A 108 -19.18 -41.44 21.43
CA ILE A 108 -19.78 -40.12 21.34
C ILE A 108 -21.11 -40.22 20.58
N SER A 109 -22.18 -39.73 21.19
CA SER A 109 -23.51 -39.75 20.59
C SER A 109 -24.20 -38.39 20.72
N PHE A 110 -25.12 -38.12 19.81
CA PHE A 110 -25.86 -36.87 19.76
C PHE A 110 -27.32 -37.09 20.07
N GLU A 111 -27.86 -36.36 21.05
CA GLU A 111 -29.27 -36.39 21.39
C GLU A 111 -29.92 -35.02 21.16
N HIS A 112 -31.14 -35.03 20.64
CA HIS A 112 -31.86 -33.79 20.39
C HIS A 112 -32.33 -33.16 21.71
N ALA A 113 -32.08 -31.85 21.89
CA ALA A 113 -32.46 -31.15 23.11
C ALA A 113 -33.22 -29.85 22.76
N LYS A 114 -34.49 -29.80 23.09
CA LYS A 114 -35.30 -28.59 22.98
C LYS A 114 -34.89 -27.62 24.11
N PRO A 115 -34.68 -26.31 23.81
CA PRO A 115 -34.38 -25.35 24.87
C PRO A 115 -35.62 -25.09 25.73
N LYS A 116 -35.44 -25.02 27.05
CA LYS A 116 -36.51 -24.65 28.00
C LYS A 116 -37.00 -23.21 27.78
N HIS A 117 -36.09 -22.28 27.53
CA HIS A 117 -36.36 -20.88 27.23
C HIS A 117 -35.98 -20.57 25.76
N LYS A 118 -36.98 -20.55 24.88
CA LYS A 118 -36.78 -20.35 23.44
C LYS A 118 -36.18 -18.99 23.10
N VAL A 119 -36.73 -17.89 23.66
CA VAL A 119 -36.28 -16.52 23.39
C VAL A 119 -34.83 -16.34 23.83
N GLY A 120 -34.46 -16.68 25.06
CA GLY A 120 -33.08 -16.56 25.54
C GLY A 120 -32.09 -17.43 24.73
N ALA A 121 -32.53 -18.59 24.22
CA ALA A 121 -31.71 -19.42 23.38
C ALA A 121 -31.43 -18.77 21.99
N TRP A 122 -32.41 -18.06 21.43
CA TRP A 122 -32.22 -17.32 20.18
C TRP A 122 -31.33 -16.09 20.38
N ILE A 123 -31.52 -15.35 21.45
CA ILE A 123 -30.67 -14.19 21.79
C ILE A 123 -29.20 -14.61 21.82
N LEU A 124 -28.86 -15.64 22.61
CA LEU A 124 -27.48 -16.14 22.71
C LEU A 124 -26.90 -16.57 21.36
N ARG A 125 -27.69 -17.18 20.49
CA ARG A 125 -27.26 -17.63 19.16
C ARG A 125 -27.00 -16.47 18.23
N ILE A 126 -27.92 -15.49 18.21
CA ILE A 126 -27.80 -14.32 17.34
C ILE A 126 -26.57 -13.49 17.71
N PHE A 127 -26.37 -13.21 19.02
CA PHE A 127 -25.16 -12.49 19.44
C PHE A 127 -23.88 -13.27 19.16
N SER A 128 -23.88 -14.61 19.39
CA SER A 128 -22.72 -15.44 19.04
C SER A 128 -22.39 -15.39 17.54
N ALA A 129 -23.41 -15.47 16.67
CA ALA A 129 -23.22 -15.37 15.23
C ALA A 129 -22.74 -13.99 14.79
N LEU A 130 -23.34 -12.93 15.36
CA LEU A 130 -22.95 -11.55 15.06
C LEU A 130 -21.49 -11.29 15.45
N PHE A 131 -21.09 -11.66 16.67
CA PHE A 131 -19.71 -11.45 17.13
C PHE A 131 -18.70 -12.27 16.33
N ALA A 132 -19.04 -13.49 15.94
CA ALA A 132 -18.20 -14.31 15.07
C ALA A 132 -18.07 -13.71 13.66
N ALA A 133 -19.17 -13.18 13.09
CA ALA A 133 -19.17 -12.51 11.81
C ALA A 133 -18.32 -11.24 11.83
N LEU A 134 -18.50 -10.40 12.86
CA LEU A 134 -17.70 -9.17 13.02
C LEU A 134 -16.22 -9.49 13.21
N SER A 135 -15.89 -10.54 13.98
CA SER A 135 -14.50 -10.99 14.12
C SER A 135 -13.90 -11.46 12.80
N ALA A 136 -14.63 -12.31 12.08
CA ALA A 136 -14.17 -12.82 10.79
C ALA A 136 -13.98 -11.67 9.79
N ALA A 137 -14.93 -10.74 9.72
CA ALA A 137 -14.81 -9.55 8.88
C ALA A 137 -13.61 -8.68 9.26
N ALA A 138 -13.40 -8.43 10.57
CA ALA A 138 -12.25 -7.64 11.02
C ALA A 138 -10.92 -8.27 10.61
N VAL A 139 -10.76 -9.59 10.76
CA VAL A 139 -9.53 -10.30 10.40
C VAL A 139 -9.33 -10.33 8.88
N THR A 140 -10.34 -10.77 8.14
CA THR A 140 -10.21 -10.97 6.69
C THR A 140 -10.09 -9.66 5.92
N ALA A 141 -10.84 -8.62 6.33
CA ALA A 141 -10.72 -7.29 5.74
C ALA A 141 -9.36 -6.64 6.06
N SER A 142 -8.83 -6.85 7.29
CA SER A 142 -7.50 -6.32 7.64
C SER A 142 -6.38 -7.01 6.87
N ILE A 143 -6.49 -8.32 6.62
CA ILE A 143 -5.52 -9.05 5.79
C ILE A 143 -5.58 -8.53 4.36
N TRP A 144 -6.76 -8.50 3.77
CA TRP A 144 -6.96 -8.02 2.41
C TRP A 144 -6.47 -6.59 2.21
N ALA A 145 -6.83 -5.67 3.10
CA ALA A 145 -6.40 -4.28 3.01
C ALA A 145 -4.88 -4.13 3.13
N ALA A 146 -4.24 -4.88 4.04
CA ALA A 146 -2.78 -4.84 4.20
C ALA A 146 -2.02 -5.53 3.05
N GLU A 147 -2.65 -6.48 2.34
CA GLU A 147 -2.08 -7.15 1.17
C GLU A 147 -2.30 -6.36 -0.12
N THR A 148 -3.44 -5.69 -0.24
CA THR A 148 -3.78 -4.88 -1.42
C THR A 148 -3.06 -3.52 -1.38
N PHE A 149 -3.00 -2.88 -0.21
CA PHE A 149 -2.41 -1.56 -0.05
C PHE A 149 -1.17 -1.65 0.84
N ALA A 150 0.00 -1.80 0.24
CA ALA A 150 1.26 -1.86 0.97
C ALA A 150 1.51 -0.55 1.74
N GLY A 151 1.66 -0.64 3.07
CA GLY A 151 2.01 0.52 3.89
C GLY A 151 0.87 1.53 4.09
N LEU A 152 -0.39 1.06 4.17
CA LEU A 152 -1.57 1.89 4.46
C LEU A 152 -1.29 2.94 5.55
N THR A 153 -1.32 4.20 5.14
CA THR A 153 -1.29 5.34 6.06
C THR A 153 -2.69 5.69 6.55
N PRO A 154 -2.83 6.39 7.69
CA PRO A 154 -4.12 6.91 8.15
C PRO A 154 -4.86 7.70 7.09
N ASP A 155 -4.15 8.55 6.35
CA ASP A 155 -4.72 9.41 5.32
C ASP A 155 -5.24 8.60 4.12
N GLN A 156 -4.50 7.59 3.64
CA GLN A 156 -4.97 6.65 2.61
C GLN A 156 -6.23 5.90 3.04
N MET A 157 -6.28 5.43 4.29
CA MET A 157 -7.48 4.75 4.80
C MET A 157 -8.70 5.67 4.75
N LEU A 158 -8.55 6.93 5.12
CA LEU A 158 -9.67 7.90 5.14
C LEU A 158 -10.11 8.30 3.73
N ILE A 159 -9.19 8.51 2.81
CA ILE A 159 -9.53 8.80 1.40
C ILE A 159 -10.31 7.63 0.81
N ASN A 160 -9.83 6.39 0.98
CA ASN A 160 -10.51 5.21 0.44
C ASN A 160 -11.88 4.94 1.09
N LEU A 161 -12.06 5.33 2.37
CA LEU A 161 -13.35 5.21 3.04
C LEU A 161 -14.35 6.32 2.63
N ASN A 162 -13.85 7.50 2.30
CA ASN A 162 -14.67 8.68 1.97
C ASN A 162 -14.75 8.97 0.46
N GLY A 163 -13.87 8.34 -0.33
CA GLY A 163 -13.77 8.56 -1.77
C GLY A 163 -14.90 7.92 -2.58
N ASN A 164 -15.12 8.46 -3.76
CA ASN A 164 -16.00 7.85 -4.75
C ASN A 164 -15.31 6.58 -5.30
N THR A 165 -16.01 5.44 -5.32
CA THR A 165 -15.50 4.18 -5.89
C THR A 165 -15.49 4.16 -7.42
N GLY A 166 -15.89 5.26 -8.07
CA GLY A 166 -15.76 5.43 -9.51
C GLY A 166 -14.30 5.36 -9.95
N GLY A 167 -13.99 4.52 -10.93
CA GLY A 167 -12.62 4.33 -11.41
C GLY A 167 -11.81 3.24 -10.69
N THR A 168 -12.37 2.55 -9.67
CA THR A 168 -11.70 1.40 -9.06
C THR A 168 -11.67 0.24 -10.06
N SER A 169 -10.50 -0.36 -10.27
CA SER A 169 -10.36 -1.49 -11.20
C SER A 169 -11.24 -2.69 -10.79
N ASP A 170 -11.79 -3.38 -11.77
CA ASP A 170 -12.58 -4.60 -11.55
C ASP A 170 -11.81 -5.65 -10.75
N GLU A 171 -10.50 -5.68 -10.86
CA GLU A 171 -9.63 -6.62 -10.17
C GLU A 171 -9.62 -6.40 -8.65
N VAL A 172 -9.54 -5.15 -8.19
CA VAL A 172 -9.66 -4.80 -6.77
C VAL A 172 -11.03 -5.20 -6.22
N MET A 173 -12.10 -4.97 -7.00
CA MET A 173 -13.46 -5.38 -6.63
C MET A 173 -13.59 -6.91 -6.53
N ILE A 174 -13.01 -7.65 -7.46
CA ILE A 174 -13.02 -9.12 -7.46
C ILE A 174 -12.24 -9.67 -6.26
N THR A 175 -11.05 -9.14 -5.95
CA THR A 175 -10.26 -9.57 -4.78
C THR A 175 -10.97 -9.27 -3.46
N MET A 176 -11.70 -8.16 -3.35
CA MET A 176 -12.53 -7.84 -2.19
C MET A 176 -13.69 -8.83 -2.02
N LEU A 177 -14.33 -9.24 -3.10
CA LEU A 177 -15.41 -10.25 -3.06
C LEU A 177 -14.89 -11.63 -2.68
N GLN A 178 -13.81 -12.09 -3.29
CA GLN A 178 -13.25 -13.42 -3.08
C GLN A 178 -12.51 -13.54 -1.74
N GLY A 179 -11.80 -12.51 -1.32
CA GLY A 179 -11.06 -12.47 -0.07
C GLY A 179 -11.98 -12.27 1.15
N PRO A 180 -12.20 -11.03 1.58
CA PRO A 180 -12.88 -10.76 2.86
C PRO A 180 -14.35 -11.19 2.88
N ILE A 181 -15.12 -10.96 1.82
CA ILE A 181 -16.58 -11.22 1.86
C ILE A 181 -16.86 -12.72 1.90
N LEU A 182 -16.31 -13.47 0.95
CA LEU A 182 -16.57 -14.93 0.88
C LEU A 182 -15.99 -15.65 2.09
N THR A 183 -14.78 -15.31 2.51
CA THR A 183 -14.13 -15.94 3.68
C THR A 183 -14.89 -15.65 4.97
N THR A 184 -15.33 -14.40 5.18
CA THR A 184 -16.20 -14.02 6.31
C THR A 184 -17.49 -14.84 6.31
N ALA A 185 -18.15 -14.98 5.16
CA ALA A 185 -19.37 -15.75 5.03
C ALA A 185 -19.15 -17.23 5.41
N VAL A 186 -18.09 -17.85 4.88
CA VAL A 186 -17.75 -19.26 5.16
C VAL A 186 -17.47 -19.47 6.65
N VAL A 187 -16.60 -18.64 7.25
CA VAL A 187 -16.27 -18.75 8.70
C VAL A 187 -17.51 -18.56 9.55
N THR A 188 -18.35 -17.57 9.22
CA THR A 188 -19.61 -17.30 9.93
C THR A 188 -20.58 -18.48 9.84
N ILE A 189 -20.78 -19.06 8.65
CA ILE A 189 -21.65 -20.22 8.45
C ILE A 189 -21.15 -21.41 9.27
N LEU A 190 -19.85 -21.71 9.23
CA LEU A 190 -19.26 -22.80 10.02
C LEU A 190 -19.47 -22.59 11.53
N PHE A 191 -19.28 -21.38 12.02
CA PHE A 191 -19.55 -21.03 13.41
C PHE A 191 -21.04 -21.15 13.75
N CYS A 192 -21.94 -20.74 12.86
CA CYS A 192 -23.38 -20.88 13.03
C CYS A 192 -23.81 -22.33 13.15
N VAL A 193 -23.22 -23.26 12.40
CA VAL A 193 -23.50 -24.71 12.54
C VAL A 193 -23.27 -25.15 13.98
N PHE A 194 -22.21 -24.70 14.62
CA PHE A 194 -21.93 -24.99 16.03
C PHE A 194 -22.91 -24.28 16.98
N ALA A 195 -23.08 -22.96 16.85
CA ALA A 195 -23.89 -22.12 17.74
C ALA A 195 -25.38 -22.45 17.69
N PHE A 196 -25.92 -22.74 16.49
CA PHE A 196 -27.35 -23.05 16.29
C PHE A 196 -27.71 -24.50 16.47
N SER A 197 -26.72 -25.41 16.60
CA SER A 197 -27.00 -26.84 16.86
C SER A 197 -27.93 -27.01 18.06
N THR A 198 -28.88 -27.93 17.98
CA THR A 198 -29.80 -28.28 19.05
C THR A 198 -29.43 -29.60 19.73
N ARG A 199 -28.31 -30.20 19.35
CA ARG A 199 -27.90 -31.51 19.83
C ARG A 199 -27.09 -31.40 21.13
N LYS A 200 -27.32 -32.32 22.10
CA LYS A 200 -26.45 -32.56 23.25
C LYS A 200 -25.39 -33.56 22.84
N ILE A 201 -24.17 -33.39 23.32
CA ILE A 201 -23.10 -34.37 23.16
C ILE A 201 -23.08 -35.23 24.40
N LYS A 202 -23.27 -36.52 24.20
CA LYS A 202 -23.16 -37.54 25.24
C LYS A 202 -21.91 -38.37 24.99
N TYR A 203 -21.23 -38.68 26.06
CA TYR A 203 -20.05 -39.51 26.09
C TYR A 203 -20.35 -40.76 26.93
N LYS A 204 -20.09 -41.95 26.38
CA LYS A 204 -20.28 -43.23 27.04
C LYS A 204 -18.93 -43.76 27.54
N LEU A 205 -18.76 -43.76 28.86
CA LEU A 205 -17.61 -44.38 29.50
C LEU A 205 -18.08 -45.66 30.19
N HIS A 206 -17.63 -46.84 29.70
CA HIS A 206 -18.12 -48.16 30.11
C HIS A 206 -19.65 -48.24 29.95
N GLU A 207 -20.37 -48.47 31.02
CA GLU A 207 -21.84 -48.53 31.02
C GLU A 207 -22.52 -47.19 31.38
N LYS A 208 -21.76 -46.19 31.84
CA LYS A 208 -22.28 -44.89 32.23
C LYS A 208 -22.25 -43.91 31.08
N GLN A 209 -23.36 -43.19 30.93
CA GLN A 209 -23.48 -42.15 29.91
C GLN A 209 -23.48 -40.76 30.57
N PHE A 210 -22.58 -39.92 30.14
CA PHE A 210 -22.43 -38.56 30.64
C PHE A 210 -22.83 -37.54 29.56
N THR A 211 -23.53 -36.48 29.96
CA THR A 211 -23.75 -35.34 29.08
C THR A 211 -22.55 -34.39 29.19
N VAL A 212 -21.69 -34.40 28.18
CA VAL A 212 -20.49 -33.57 28.16
C VAL A 212 -20.86 -32.13 27.83
N PHE A 213 -21.82 -31.95 26.92
CA PHE A 213 -22.25 -30.64 26.48
C PHE A 213 -23.77 -30.53 26.47
N SER A 214 -24.35 -29.82 27.45
CA SER A 214 -25.77 -29.49 27.46
C SER A 214 -26.07 -28.40 26.42
N GLY A 215 -27.34 -28.29 26.01
CA GLY A 215 -27.73 -27.24 25.06
C GLY A 215 -27.50 -25.80 25.56
N LEU A 216 -27.56 -25.57 26.89
CA LEU A 216 -27.25 -24.28 27.50
C LEU A 216 -25.72 -24.04 27.53
N ALA A 217 -24.97 -25.04 28.05
CA ALA A 217 -23.51 -24.93 28.14
C ALA A 217 -22.90 -24.62 26.77
N ARG A 218 -23.34 -25.31 25.69
CA ARG A 218 -22.84 -25.02 24.33
C ARG A 218 -23.13 -23.59 23.89
N ARG A 219 -24.33 -23.07 24.16
CA ARG A 219 -24.64 -21.65 23.78
C ARG A 219 -23.81 -20.66 24.55
N LEU A 220 -23.55 -20.89 25.83
CA LEU A 220 -22.67 -20.08 26.64
C LEU A 220 -21.22 -20.14 26.15
N VAL A 221 -20.75 -21.35 25.82
CA VAL A 221 -19.42 -21.54 25.21
C VAL A 221 -19.34 -20.87 23.83
N ALA A 222 -20.38 -20.99 22.99
CA ALA A 222 -20.41 -20.32 21.70
C ALA A 222 -20.34 -18.78 21.86
N LEU A 223 -21.10 -18.22 22.80
CA LEU A 223 -21.04 -16.80 23.11
C LEU A 223 -19.65 -16.39 23.62
N PHE A 224 -19.10 -17.12 24.57
CA PHE A 224 -17.77 -16.87 25.11
C PHE A 224 -16.68 -16.92 24.03
N LEU A 225 -16.69 -17.96 23.20
CA LEU A 225 -15.75 -18.09 22.09
C LEU A 225 -15.92 -16.96 21.07
N SER A 226 -17.15 -16.56 20.76
CA SER A 226 -17.39 -15.46 19.81
C SER A 226 -16.94 -14.10 20.37
N ILE A 227 -17.06 -13.86 21.66
CA ILE A 227 -16.51 -12.66 22.33
C ILE A 227 -14.99 -12.70 22.29
N LEU A 228 -14.37 -13.84 22.58
CA LEU A 228 -12.92 -13.99 22.51
C LEU A 228 -12.41 -13.81 21.07
N MET A 229 -13.10 -14.41 20.09
CA MET A 229 -12.81 -14.21 18.67
C MET A 229 -12.91 -12.73 18.28
N LEU A 230 -13.97 -12.03 18.72
CA LEU A 230 -14.17 -10.61 18.43
C LEU A 230 -13.04 -9.77 19.02
N ALA A 231 -12.70 -9.98 20.29
CA ALA A 231 -11.59 -9.27 20.93
C ALA A 231 -10.26 -9.52 20.20
N SER A 232 -9.97 -10.78 19.87
CA SER A 232 -8.77 -11.16 19.11
C SER A 232 -8.77 -10.59 17.68
N GLY A 233 -9.93 -10.58 17.01
CA GLY A 233 -10.09 -10.01 15.68
C GLY A 233 -9.89 -8.49 15.65
N ILE A 234 -10.42 -7.79 16.67
CA ILE A 234 -10.19 -6.34 16.83
C ILE A 234 -8.69 -6.07 17.08
N MET A 235 -8.07 -6.79 18.02
CA MET A 235 -6.63 -6.64 18.31
C MET A 235 -5.78 -6.89 17.07
N PHE A 236 -6.08 -7.95 16.32
CA PHE A 236 -5.41 -8.26 15.05
C PHE A 236 -5.58 -7.14 14.03
N GLY A 237 -6.80 -6.62 13.86
CA GLY A 237 -7.07 -5.50 12.94
C GLY A 237 -6.33 -4.22 13.34
N VAL A 238 -6.34 -3.88 14.63
CA VAL A 238 -5.59 -2.72 15.17
C VAL A 238 -4.10 -2.82 14.87
N GLU A 239 -3.50 -4.00 15.06
CA GLU A 239 -2.08 -4.22 14.78
C GLU A 239 -1.80 -4.26 13.28
N LYS A 240 -2.57 -5.06 12.53
CA LYS A 240 -2.34 -5.27 11.09
C LYS A 240 -2.53 -4.00 10.25
N LEU A 241 -3.50 -3.15 10.60
CA LEU A 241 -3.79 -1.89 9.94
C LEU A 241 -3.08 -0.68 10.60
N SER A 242 -2.19 -0.93 11.55
CA SER A 242 -1.46 0.15 12.27
C SER A 242 -2.37 1.26 12.82
N LEU A 243 -3.57 0.91 13.31
CA LEU A 243 -4.56 1.89 13.80
C LEU A 243 -4.04 2.75 14.97
N LYS A 244 -2.93 2.34 15.62
CA LYS A 244 -2.23 3.19 16.58
C LYS A 244 -1.69 4.46 15.90
N LYS A 245 -1.18 4.35 14.67
CA LYS A 245 -0.74 5.51 13.88
C LYS A 245 -1.91 6.45 13.58
N LEU A 246 -3.09 5.88 13.25
CA LEU A 246 -4.31 6.67 13.08
C LEU A 246 -4.66 7.47 14.35
N TYR A 247 -4.56 6.83 15.52
CA TYR A 247 -4.79 7.53 16.80
C TYR A 247 -3.79 8.68 16.99
N THR A 248 -2.50 8.43 16.79
CA THR A 248 -1.45 9.47 16.88
C THR A 248 -1.71 10.62 15.90
N ALA A 249 -2.07 10.32 14.65
CA ALA A 249 -2.33 11.32 13.62
C ALA A 249 -3.46 12.31 13.97
N TYR A 250 -4.45 11.88 14.78
CA TYR A 250 -5.61 12.71 15.14
C TYR A 250 -5.59 13.23 16.57
N MET A 251 -4.87 12.61 17.47
CA MET A 251 -4.91 12.94 18.91
C MET A 251 -3.63 13.64 19.38
N ASP A 252 -2.48 13.29 18.82
CA ASP A 252 -1.22 13.94 19.15
C ASP A 252 -1.03 15.17 18.26
N GLU A 253 -0.59 16.28 18.85
CA GLU A 253 -0.40 17.56 18.16
C GLU A 253 1.08 17.87 17.97
N SER A 254 1.41 18.50 16.83
CA SER A 254 2.76 19.00 16.53
C SER A 254 2.69 20.39 15.88
N PRO A 255 3.48 21.36 16.35
CA PRO A 255 3.66 22.64 15.70
C PRO A 255 4.66 22.59 14.53
N TYR A 256 5.23 21.42 14.20
CA TYR A 256 6.38 21.28 13.33
C TYR A 256 6.16 21.87 11.93
N ILE A 257 4.96 21.69 11.35
CA ILE A 257 4.62 22.31 10.05
C ILE A 257 4.63 23.84 10.19
N GLU A 258 3.99 24.40 11.20
CA GLU A 258 3.91 25.85 11.45
C GLU A 258 5.30 26.46 11.63
N GLU A 259 6.15 25.84 12.44
CA GLU A 259 7.52 26.32 12.74
C GLU A 259 8.46 26.32 11.53
N ASN A 260 8.18 25.50 10.52
CA ASN A 260 9.01 25.35 9.33
C ASN A 260 8.38 25.91 8.05
N PHE A 261 7.16 26.44 8.12
CA PHE A 261 6.41 26.90 6.96
C PHE A 261 6.87 28.28 6.49
N ALA A 262 7.44 28.33 5.29
CA ALA A 262 7.72 29.55 4.56
C ALA A 262 6.56 29.82 3.59
N ASP A 263 5.69 30.77 3.94
CA ASP A 263 4.46 31.08 3.22
C ASP A 263 4.76 31.61 1.80
N PRO A 264 4.38 30.91 0.73
CA PRO A 264 4.64 31.32 -0.65
C PRO A 264 4.11 32.73 -0.98
N ASN A 265 3.04 33.16 -0.30
CA ASN A 265 2.41 34.48 -0.52
C ASN A 265 3.19 35.62 0.15
N LYS A 266 4.13 35.32 1.04
CA LYS A 266 4.94 36.32 1.76
C LYS A 266 6.39 36.35 1.32
N ILE A 267 6.83 35.37 0.54
CA ILE A 267 8.18 35.30 0.01
C ILE A 267 8.28 36.17 -1.24
N ASN A 268 9.32 37.02 -1.31
CA ASN A 268 9.60 37.74 -2.53
C ASN A 268 10.16 36.78 -3.57
N MET A 269 9.46 36.60 -4.67
CA MET A 269 9.89 35.79 -5.81
C MET A 269 10.16 36.67 -7.02
N THR A 270 11.35 36.54 -7.57
CA THR A 270 11.76 37.27 -8.78
C THR A 270 11.92 36.28 -9.92
N PHE A 271 11.09 36.43 -10.94
CA PHE A 271 11.16 35.64 -12.17
C PHE A 271 12.14 36.26 -13.18
N PRO A 272 12.84 35.43 -13.97
CA PRO A 272 13.68 35.95 -15.04
C PRO A 272 12.84 36.69 -16.10
N GLU A 273 13.42 37.68 -16.77
CA GLU A 273 12.75 38.43 -17.84
C GLU A 273 12.25 37.50 -18.96
N LYS A 274 13.12 36.59 -19.41
CA LYS A 274 12.73 35.49 -20.30
C LYS A 274 12.35 34.25 -19.46
N LYS A 275 11.06 34.07 -19.26
CA LYS A 275 10.53 32.92 -18.51
C LYS A 275 10.78 31.60 -19.24
N ARG A 276 11.20 30.56 -18.50
CA ARG A 276 11.41 29.21 -19.04
C ARG A 276 10.14 28.41 -18.96
N ASN A 277 9.94 27.51 -19.92
CA ASN A 277 8.94 26.48 -19.83
C ASN A 277 9.35 25.44 -18.78
N LEU A 278 8.35 24.82 -18.16
CA LEU A 278 8.54 23.71 -17.24
C LEU A 278 7.70 22.52 -17.72
N ILE A 279 8.34 21.36 -17.79
CA ILE A 279 7.68 20.07 -18.02
C ILE A 279 7.92 19.23 -16.78
N HIS A 280 6.86 18.73 -16.13
CA HIS A 280 6.95 17.85 -14.99
C HIS A 280 6.30 16.51 -15.34
N ILE A 281 7.08 15.44 -15.32
CA ILE A 281 6.66 14.09 -15.64
C ILE A 281 6.69 13.26 -14.36
N TYR A 282 5.53 12.82 -13.91
CA TYR A 282 5.39 11.81 -12.88
C TYR A 282 5.40 10.44 -13.55
N LEU A 283 6.38 9.62 -13.20
CA LEU A 283 6.45 8.22 -13.61
C LEU A 283 5.85 7.38 -12.48
N GLU A 284 4.69 6.82 -12.73
CA GLU A 284 3.96 5.99 -11.75
C GLU A 284 4.86 4.92 -11.14
N SER A 285 4.97 4.90 -9.80
CA SER A 285 5.69 3.89 -9.03
C SER A 285 7.15 3.67 -9.45
N MET A 286 7.82 4.66 -10.05
CA MET A 286 9.19 4.52 -10.56
C MET A 286 10.22 4.72 -9.45
N GLU A 287 11.05 3.70 -9.22
CA GLU A 287 12.01 3.65 -8.12
C GLU A 287 13.45 3.45 -8.58
N ASN A 288 14.39 3.94 -7.77
CA ASN A 288 15.82 3.66 -7.95
C ASN A 288 16.15 2.17 -7.68
N SER A 289 15.31 1.46 -6.92
CA SER A 289 15.47 0.02 -6.68
C SER A 289 15.48 -0.83 -7.96
N TYR A 290 14.94 -0.31 -9.07
CA TYR A 290 14.93 -1.00 -10.37
C TYR A 290 16.25 -0.89 -11.14
N PHE A 291 17.15 -0.02 -10.74
CA PHE A 291 18.53 -0.05 -11.22
C PHE A 291 19.28 -1.28 -10.72
N SER A 292 20.37 -1.63 -11.39
CA SER A 292 21.28 -2.68 -10.90
C SER A 292 21.97 -2.24 -9.61
N LYS A 293 22.45 -3.23 -8.82
CA LYS A 293 23.23 -3.02 -7.61
C LYS A 293 24.46 -2.14 -7.81
N GLU A 294 25.10 -2.25 -8.97
CA GLU A 294 26.27 -1.43 -9.33
C GLU A 294 25.94 0.04 -9.52
N LEU A 295 24.67 0.35 -9.78
CA LEU A 295 24.16 1.71 -9.97
C LEU A 295 23.48 2.30 -8.73
N GLY A 296 23.45 1.57 -7.61
CA GLY A 296 22.76 1.95 -6.37
C GLY A 296 21.40 1.31 -6.16
N GLY A 297 20.89 0.53 -7.14
CA GLY A 297 19.61 -0.17 -7.06
C GLY A 297 19.68 -1.51 -6.34
N TYR A 298 18.68 -2.34 -6.53
CA TYR A 298 18.55 -3.67 -5.91
C TYR A 298 18.65 -4.83 -6.90
N MET A 299 18.44 -4.57 -8.18
CA MET A 299 18.34 -5.63 -9.18
C MET A 299 19.71 -6.18 -9.58
N ASP A 300 19.75 -7.47 -9.95
CA ASP A 300 20.94 -8.07 -10.56
C ASP A 300 21.14 -7.64 -12.03
N VAL A 301 20.04 -7.26 -12.69
CA VAL A 301 20.00 -6.71 -14.05
C VAL A 301 19.29 -5.38 -14.02
N ASN A 302 19.89 -4.36 -14.64
CA ASN A 302 19.27 -3.03 -14.71
C ASN A 302 17.97 -3.08 -15.52
N LEU A 303 16.83 -2.78 -14.85
CA LEU A 303 15.52 -2.70 -15.49
C LEU A 303 15.27 -1.33 -16.16
N MET A 304 16.12 -0.33 -15.92
CA MET A 304 15.96 1.04 -16.44
C MET A 304 17.15 1.54 -17.28
N PRO A 305 17.61 0.80 -18.29
CA PRO A 305 18.83 1.18 -19.01
C PRO A 305 18.72 2.48 -19.81
N GLU A 306 17.53 2.86 -20.28
CA GLU A 306 17.36 4.12 -21.04
C GLU A 306 17.21 5.33 -20.11
N LEU A 307 16.53 5.17 -18.98
CA LEU A 307 16.51 6.21 -17.92
C LEU A 307 17.89 6.39 -17.29
N GLU A 308 18.69 5.31 -17.14
CA GLU A 308 20.09 5.45 -16.72
C GLU A 308 20.87 6.39 -17.62
N LYS A 309 20.76 6.21 -18.95
CA LYS A 309 21.48 7.08 -19.93
C LYS A 309 21.05 8.54 -19.76
N LEU A 310 19.75 8.79 -19.58
CA LEU A 310 19.23 10.15 -19.33
C LEU A 310 19.71 10.71 -17.99
N SER A 311 19.76 9.89 -16.94
CA SER A 311 20.19 10.31 -15.60
C SER A 311 21.66 10.76 -15.59
N ARG A 312 22.50 10.19 -16.46
CA ARG A 312 23.89 10.63 -16.64
C ARG A 312 24.04 11.97 -17.37
N GLU A 313 22.98 12.47 -17.99
CA GLU A 313 22.95 13.75 -18.71
C GLU A 313 22.32 14.88 -17.90
N GLY A 314 21.70 14.55 -16.76
CA GLY A 314 20.99 15.49 -15.91
C GLY A 314 21.46 15.46 -14.45
N TYR A 315 20.62 15.96 -13.59
CA TYR A 315 20.87 16.11 -12.15
C TYR A 315 19.94 15.21 -11.37
N ASN A 316 20.51 14.27 -10.62
CA ASN A 316 19.84 13.35 -9.71
C ASN A 316 20.26 13.70 -8.27
N PHE A 317 19.31 13.90 -7.37
CA PHE A 317 19.58 14.10 -5.94
C PHE A 317 19.54 12.74 -5.23
N SER A 318 20.73 12.17 -5.06
CA SER A 318 20.93 10.82 -4.52
C SER A 318 21.17 10.84 -3.01
N ASP A 319 20.53 9.94 -2.28
CA ASP A 319 20.83 9.65 -0.86
C ASP A 319 22.11 8.82 -0.69
N LEU A 320 22.65 8.32 -1.79
CA LEU A 320 23.88 7.53 -1.80
C LEU A 320 25.12 8.40 -2.04
N PRO A 321 26.31 7.95 -1.58
CA PRO A 321 27.58 8.63 -1.89
C PRO A 321 27.97 8.52 -3.37
N GLU A 322 27.56 7.45 -4.04
CA GLU A 322 27.79 7.17 -5.46
C GLU A 322 26.57 6.42 -6.03
N GLY A 323 26.32 6.57 -7.33
CA GLY A 323 25.19 5.94 -8.00
C GLY A 323 23.88 6.73 -7.90
N PHE A 324 22.80 6.12 -8.35
CA PHE A 324 21.47 6.73 -8.40
C PHE A 324 20.67 6.38 -7.15
N GLY A 325 20.19 7.39 -6.48
CA GLY A 325 19.35 7.31 -5.32
C GLY A 325 18.28 8.41 -5.35
N GLY A 326 17.58 8.63 -4.25
CA GLY A 326 16.51 9.62 -4.20
C GLY A 326 15.90 9.78 -2.82
N ASN A 327 14.66 10.26 -2.80
CA ASN A 327 13.92 10.42 -1.56
C ASN A 327 13.20 9.11 -1.16
N PRO A 328 13.23 8.74 0.12
CA PRO A 328 12.36 7.70 0.64
C PRO A 328 10.91 8.19 0.70
N ASN A 329 9.96 7.29 0.93
CA ASN A 329 8.61 7.72 1.24
C ASN A 329 8.60 8.68 2.44
N SER A 330 7.92 9.81 2.27
CA SER A 330 7.65 10.76 3.34
C SER A 330 6.18 10.71 3.74
N THR A 331 5.89 11.09 4.99
CA THR A 331 4.52 11.19 5.48
C THR A 331 3.71 12.14 4.62
N GLY A 332 2.53 11.68 4.17
CA GLY A 332 1.64 12.44 3.28
C GLY A 332 2.07 12.48 1.82
N ALA A 333 2.93 11.53 1.35
CA ALA A 333 3.39 11.43 -0.04
C ALA A 333 3.44 9.98 -0.54
N ASN A 334 2.61 9.06 0.00
CA ASN A 334 2.73 7.62 -0.23
C ASN A 334 1.85 7.10 -1.38
N TRP A 335 1.18 7.97 -2.14
CA TRP A 335 0.36 7.65 -3.32
C TRP A 335 0.29 8.88 -4.23
N SER A 336 -0.09 8.71 -5.49
CA SER A 336 0.07 9.68 -6.57
C SER A 336 -0.38 11.09 -6.19
N ILE A 337 -1.66 11.30 -5.86
CA ILE A 337 -2.13 12.67 -5.53
C ILE A 337 -1.42 13.26 -4.30
N ALA A 338 -1.10 12.45 -3.29
CA ALA A 338 -0.40 12.95 -2.12
C ALA A 338 1.01 13.43 -2.46
N SER A 339 1.70 12.69 -3.30
CA SER A 339 3.01 13.07 -3.78
C SER A 339 2.96 14.31 -4.67
N MET A 340 1.96 14.41 -5.56
CA MET A 340 1.72 15.61 -6.37
C MET A 340 1.45 16.85 -5.51
N VAL A 341 0.61 16.71 -4.46
CA VAL A 341 0.38 17.78 -3.48
C VAL A 341 1.69 18.22 -2.84
N ASN A 342 2.50 17.25 -2.37
CA ASN A 342 3.79 17.56 -1.77
C ASN A 342 4.69 18.34 -2.74
N MET A 343 4.86 17.83 -3.96
CA MET A 343 5.78 18.41 -4.94
C MET A 343 5.29 19.77 -5.45
N CYS A 344 3.98 20.00 -5.55
CA CYS A 344 3.47 21.26 -6.06
C CYS A 344 3.19 22.32 -4.98
N SER A 345 2.93 21.93 -3.72
CA SER A 345 2.60 22.88 -2.63
C SER A 345 3.71 23.03 -1.59
N GLY A 346 4.71 22.15 -1.58
CA GLY A 346 5.72 22.10 -0.52
C GLY A 346 5.14 21.72 0.85
N LEU A 347 4.02 20.98 0.89
CA LEU A 347 3.33 20.56 2.10
C LEU A 347 2.96 19.07 2.04
N PRO A 348 3.00 18.33 3.15
CA PRO A 348 2.45 16.97 3.18
C PRO A 348 0.95 17.00 2.98
N MET A 349 0.40 16.06 2.21
CA MET A 349 -1.04 15.91 2.13
C MET A 349 -1.58 15.30 3.41
N LYS A 350 -2.52 15.99 4.06
CA LYS A 350 -3.26 15.50 5.23
C LYS A 350 -4.74 15.43 4.90
N VAL A 351 -5.36 14.31 5.25
CA VAL A 351 -6.79 14.08 5.02
C VAL A 351 -7.57 14.46 6.27
N PRO A 352 -8.53 15.40 6.18
CA PRO A 352 -9.34 15.75 7.31
C PRO A 352 -10.26 14.60 7.71
N ALA A 353 -10.51 14.46 9.03
CA ALA A 353 -11.41 13.45 9.57
C ALA A 353 -12.89 13.67 9.21
N SER A 354 -13.24 14.86 8.71
CA SER A 354 -14.61 15.19 8.28
C SER A 354 -14.83 14.80 6.81
N PRO A 355 -15.95 14.14 6.46
CA PRO A 355 -16.21 13.66 5.09
C PRO A 355 -16.34 14.76 4.02
N ASN A 356 -16.25 16.02 4.35
CA ASN A 356 -16.70 17.12 3.47
C ASN A 356 -15.60 17.81 2.66
N SER A 357 -14.32 17.40 2.74
CA SER A 357 -13.28 18.31 2.29
C SER A 357 -12.59 17.97 0.98
N TYR A 358 -12.50 16.72 0.59
CA TYR A 358 -11.83 16.37 -0.69
C TYR A 358 -12.77 15.89 -1.81
N GLY A 359 -14.07 15.92 -1.58
CA GLY A 359 -15.07 15.45 -2.54
C GLY A 359 -15.85 16.53 -3.28
N SER A 360 -15.49 17.82 -3.12
CA SER A 360 -16.15 18.92 -3.82
C SER A 360 -15.14 19.84 -4.50
N ALA A 361 -15.46 20.28 -5.70
CA ALA A 361 -14.59 21.05 -6.60
C ALA A 361 -14.00 22.35 -6.02
N ASP A 362 -14.54 22.86 -4.92
CA ASP A 362 -14.15 24.18 -4.37
C ASP A 362 -13.40 24.10 -3.04
N ASN A 363 -12.97 22.91 -2.61
CA ASN A 363 -12.50 22.72 -1.23
C ASN A 363 -11.25 21.81 -1.11
N PHE A 364 -10.49 21.63 -2.20
CA PHE A 364 -9.26 20.85 -2.15
C PHE A 364 -8.09 21.74 -1.70
N LEU A 365 -7.65 21.61 -0.45
CA LEU A 365 -6.55 22.39 0.15
C LEU A 365 -6.66 23.92 -0.11
N PRO A 366 -7.81 24.55 0.19
CA PRO A 366 -8.11 25.90 -0.29
C PRO A 366 -7.18 26.99 0.23
N GLY A 367 -6.42 26.75 1.29
CA GLY A 367 -5.44 27.67 1.84
C GLY A 367 -4.00 27.42 1.36
N ALA A 368 -3.78 26.37 0.56
CA ALA A 368 -2.47 26.10 -0.01
C ALA A 368 -2.23 26.99 -1.25
N THR A 369 -0.99 27.40 -1.45
CA THR A 369 -0.51 28.02 -2.71
C THR A 369 0.43 27.03 -3.38
N THR A 370 0.08 26.63 -4.59
CA THR A 370 0.85 25.64 -5.35
C THR A 370 1.75 26.27 -6.40
N LEU A 371 2.65 25.47 -6.98
CA LEU A 371 3.42 25.87 -8.15
C LEU A 371 2.50 26.33 -9.31
N GLY A 372 1.36 25.66 -9.48
CA GLY A 372 0.35 26.05 -10.48
C GLY A 372 -0.19 27.46 -10.24
N ASP A 373 -0.52 27.82 -9.00
CA ASP A 373 -0.99 29.16 -8.65
C ASP A 373 0.08 30.22 -8.92
N ILE A 374 1.31 29.96 -8.47
CA ILE A 374 2.46 30.84 -8.68
C ILE A 374 2.71 31.07 -10.17
N LEU A 375 2.73 30.01 -10.99
CA LEU A 375 2.99 30.12 -12.42
C LEU A 375 1.82 30.74 -13.20
N LYS A 376 0.57 30.51 -12.78
CA LYS A 376 -0.60 31.16 -13.35
C LYS A 376 -0.54 32.67 -13.20
N GLU A 377 -0.18 33.19 -12.03
CA GLU A 377 0.01 34.63 -11.78
C GLU A 377 1.11 35.20 -12.68
N GLN A 378 2.06 34.39 -13.08
CA GLN A 378 3.13 34.74 -13.98
C GLN A 378 2.77 34.61 -15.48
N GLY A 379 1.52 34.21 -15.78
CA GLY A 379 0.99 34.16 -17.15
C GLY A 379 1.37 32.89 -17.92
N TYR A 380 1.73 31.78 -17.23
CA TYR A 380 1.98 30.51 -17.87
C TYR A 380 0.67 29.88 -18.38
N ASN A 381 0.73 29.24 -19.53
CA ASN A 381 -0.30 28.29 -19.96
C ASN A 381 -0.06 26.94 -19.28
N GLN A 382 -1.11 26.37 -18.67
CA GLN A 382 -0.98 25.16 -17.88
C GLN A 382 -1.84 24.03 -18.41
N THR A 383 -1.24 22.86 -18.62
CA THR A 383 -1.93 21.63 -19.01
C THR A 383 -1.47 20.49 -18.12
N VAL A 384 -2.41 19.63 -17.70
CA VAL A 384 -2.12 18.36 -17.05
C VAL A 384 -2.76 17.21 -17.82
N MET A 385 -2.05 16.08 -17.96
CA MET A 385 -2.49 14.92 -18.71
C MET A 385 -2.40 13.63 -17.90
N PHE A 386 -3.44 12.79 -18.03
CA PHE A 386 -3.55 11.46 -17.42
C PHE A 386 -4.13 10.46 -18.41
N GLY A 387 -3.64 9.22 -18.40
CA GLY A 387 -4.30 8.13 -19.11
C GLY A 387 -5.61 7.67 -18.44
N ALA A 388 -5.75 7.91 -17.14
CA ALA A 388 -6.92 7.61 -16.31
C ALA A 388 -7.92 8.78 -16.25
N GLU A 389 -9.09 8.58 -15.61
CA GLU A 389 -9.99 9.68 -15.25
C GLU A 389 -9.42 10.49 -14.08
N ALA A 390 -9.29 11.80 -14.25
CA ALA A 390 -8.79 12.71 -13.21
C ALA A 390 -9.73 12.84 -11.98
N ALA A 391 -10.97 12.41 -12.09
CA ALA A 391 -11.90 12.33 -10.96
C ALA A 391 -11.45 11.30 -9.91
N PHE A 392 -10.66 10.30 -10.30
CA PHE A 392 -10.09 9.34 -9.39
C PHE A 392 -9.08 10.01 -8.44
N GLY A 393 -9.15 9.68 -7.15
CA GLY A 393 -8.23 10.19 -6.14
C GLY A 393 -8.33 11.71 -5.87
N GLY A 394 -9.18 12.46 -6.62
CA GLY A 394 -9.33 13.91 -6.44
C GLY A 394 -8.34 14.76 -7.27
N LEU A 395 -7.63 14.17 -8.23
CA LEU A 395 -6.69 14.87 -9.12
C LEU A 395 -7.37 16.04 -9.85
N GLU A 396 -8.59 15.83 -10.34
CA GLU A 396 -9.38 16.88 -10.99
C GLU A 396 -9.52 18.12 -10.11
N TYR A 397 -9.79 17.96 -8.82
CA TYR A 397 -9.99 19.07 -7.89
C TYR A 397 -8.69 19.83 -7.61
N LEU A 398 -7.57 19.12 -7.45
CA LEU A 398 -6.26 19.72 -7.29
C LEU A 398 -5.95 20.68 -8.47
N PHE A 399 -6.00 20.16 -9.69
CA PHE A 399 -5.57 20.91 -10.87
C PHE A 399 -6.59 21.94 -11.38
N ARG A 400 -7.87 21.80 -11.06
CA ARG A 400 -8.86 22.85 -11.32
C ARG A 400 -8.75 24.01 -10.34
N GLN A 401 -8.60 23.72 -9.05
CA GLN A 401 -8.57 24.74 -8.02
C GLN A 401 -7.24 25.48 -7.98
N HIS A 402 -6.13 24.76 -8.17
CA HIS A 402 -4.78 25.28 -8.06
C HIS A 402 -4.13 25.42 -9.43
N GLY A 403 -4.20 26.63 -9.99
CA GLY A 403 -3.57 26.96 -11.26
C GLY A 403 -4.49 26.91 -12.48
N ASP A 404 -5.71 26.35 -12.35
CA ASP A 404 -6.73 26.31 -13.42
C ASP A 404 -6.21 25.68 -14.72
N TYR A 405 -5.70 24.45 -14.58
CA TYR A 405 -5.11 23.73 -15.71
C TYR A 405 -6.15 23.28 -16.74
N LYS A 406 -5.75 23.23 -18.00
CA LYS A 406 -6.42 22.39 -18.97
C LYS A 406 -6.18 20.93 -18.60
N ILE A 407 -7.22 20.21 -18.19
CA ILE A 407 -7.14 18.80 -17.83
C ILE A 407 -7.44 17.96 -19.09
N MET A 408 -6.49 17.12 -19.48
CA MET A 408 -6.60 16.18 -20.59
C MET A 408 -6.47 14.75 -20.06
N ASP A 409 -7.58 14.20 -19.58
CA ASP A 409 -7.69 12.87 -19.01
C ASP A 409 -8.41 11.90 -19.99
N TRP A 410 -8.69 10.67 -19.54
CA TRP A 410 -9.43 9.71 -20.34
C TRP A 410 -10.79 10.26 -20.82
N LYS A 411 -11.51 10.96 -19.94
CA LYS A 411 -12.80 11.56 -20.28
C LYS A 411 -12.65 12.65 -21.33
N TYR A 412 -11.63 13.50 -21.21
CA TYR A 412 -11.34 14.52 -22.24
C TYR A 412 -11.02 13.87 -23.58
N ALA A 413 -10.21 12.81 -23.61
CA ALA A 413 -9.86 12.11 -24.84
C ALA A 413 -11.09 11.46 -25.49
N HIS A 414 -11.96 10.87 -24.70
CA HIS A 414 -13.24 10.30 -25.15
C HIS A 414 -14.17 11.38 -25.72
N ASP A 415 -14.44 12.43 -24.96
CA ASP A 415 -15.40 13.49 -25.33
C ASP A 415 -14.95 14.29 -26.58
N ASN A 416 -13.63 14.32 -26.86
CA ASN A 416 -13.07 14.98 -28.04
C ASN A 416 -12.75 14.01 -29.20
N GLY A 417 -13.17 12.74 -29.11
CA GLY A 417 -12.97 11.76 -30.17
C GLY A 417 -11.51 11.38 -30.45
N MET A 418 -10.61 11.55 -29.47
CA MET A 418 -9.20 11.17 -29.59
C MET A 418 -9.02 9.66 -29.45
N ILE A 419 -9.97 8.99 -28.80
CA ILE A 419 -10.05 7.54 -28.63
C ILE A 419 -11.45 7.05 -29.06
N PRO A 420 -11.62 5.77 -29.48
CA PRO A 420 -12.93 5.17 -29.75
C PRO A 420 -13.86 5.23 -28.53
N GLU A 421 -15.18 5.23 -28.78
CA GLU A 421 -16.21 5.36 -27.73
C GLU A 421 -16.16 4.23 -26.67
N ASP A 422 -15.75 3.02 -27.08
CA ASP A 422 -15.63 1.84 -26.22
C ASP A 422 -14.18 1.56 -25.78
N TYR A 423 -13.27 2.51 -25.97
CA TYR A 423 -11.86 2.33 -25.64
C TYR A 423 -11.61 2.53 -24.15
N TYR A 424 -11.25 1.44 -23.50
CA TYR A 424 -10.81 1.45 -22.10
C TYR A 424 -9.77 0.38 -21.90
N VAL A 425 -8.54 0.79 -21.59
CA VAL A 425 -7.38 -0.09 -21.38
C VAL A 425 -6.75 0.26 -20.04
N TRP A 426 -6.58 -0.72 -19.17
CA TRP A 426 -6.01 -0.57 -17.85
C TRP A 426 -6.79 0.43 -16.99
N TRP A 427 -6.31 1.63 -16.78
CA TRP A 427 -6.97 2.70 -16.03
C TRP A 427 -7.73 3.72 -16.92
N GLY A 428 -7.74 3.50 -18.23
CA GLY A 428 -8.37 4.38 -19.21
C GLY A 428 -7.75 4.22 -20.59
N TYR A 429 -6.59 4.82 -20.88
CA TYR A 429 -5.73 4.49 -22.01
C TYR A 429 -4.26 4.40 -21.58
N GLU A 430 -3.52 3.53 -22.25
CA GLU A 430 -2.14 3.17 -21.97
C GLU A 430 -1.15 4.33 -22.24
N ASP A 431 0.04 4.25 -21.63
CA ASP A 431 1.09 5.28 -21.74
C ASP A 431 1.57 5.51 -23.17
N ASP A 432 1.50 4.53 -24.05
CA ASP A 432 1.81 4.70 -25.48
C ASP A 432 0.96 5.82 -26.11
N LYS A 433 -0.36 5.85 -25.83
CA LYS A 433 -1.25 6.92 -26.31
C LYS A 433 -1.02 8.23 -25.56
N LEU A 434 -0.77 8.15 -24.26
CA LEU A 434 -0.49 9.32 -23.45
C LEU A 434 0.69 10.11 -24.03
N TYR A 435 1.78 9.43 -24.42
CA TYR A 435 2.92 10.09 -25.06
C TYR A 435 2.60 10.66 -26.44
N GLU A 436 1.75 9.99 -27.24
CA GLU A 436 1.31 10.53 -28.53
C GLU A 436 0.52 11.84 -28.35
N PHE A 437 -0.47 11.85 -27.47
CA PHE A 437 -1.27 13.04 -27.18
C PHE A 437 -0.46 14.15 -26.50
N ALA A 438 0.51 13.79 -25.64
CA ALA A 438 1.41 14.75 -25.02
C ALA A 438 2.30 15.47 -26.03
N LYS A 439 2.76 14.79 -27.09
CA LYS A 439 3.53 15.41 -28.18
C LYS A 439 2.69 16.45 -28.92
N ASP A 440 1.43 16.16 -29.21
CA ASP A 440 0.52 17.09 -29.88
C ASP A 440 0.25 18.32 -29.01
N GLU A 441 -0.03 18.14 -27.72
CA GLU A 441 -0.28 19.22 -26.79
C GLU A 441 0.97 20.09 -26.55
N LEU A 442 2.14 19.50 -26.37
CA LEU A 442 3.40 20.22 -26.23
C LEU A 442 3.73 21.04 -27.50
N THR A 443 3.46 20.47 -28.68
CA THR A 443 3.62 21.19 -29.95
C THR A 443 2.65 22.37 -30.01
N ARG A 444 1.40 22.21 -29.57
CA ARG A 444 0.42 23.28 -29.49
C ARG A 444 0.88 24.39 -28.53
N LEU A 445 1.30 24.03 -27.31
CA LEU A 445 1.78 24.98 -26.30
C LEU A 445 3.00 25.74 -26.75
N ALA A 446 3.95 25.08 -27.41
CA ALA A 446 5.17 25.72 -27.93
C ALA A 446 4.93 26.72 -29.06
N ASN A 447 3.80 26.64 -29.76
CA ASN A 447 3.39 27.56 -30.80
C ASN A 447 2.63 28.78 -30.23
N GLU A 448 2.36 28.83 -28.93
CA GLU A 448 1.77 29.99 -28.27
C GLU A 448 2.85 30.94 -27.74
N ASP A 449 2.54 32.21 -27.74
CA ASP A 449 3.49 33.30 -27.36
C ASP A 449 3.52 33.48 -25.83
N LYS A 450 3.53 32.36 -25.08
CA LYS A 450 3.52 32.32 -23.61
C LYS A 450 4.38 31.18 -23.09
N PRO A 451 5.01 31.35 -21.93
CA PRO A 451 5.62 30.22 -21.27
C PRO A 451 4.55 29.19 -20.87
N PHE A 452 4.91 27.92 -20.82
CA PHE A 452 3.98 26.87 -20.41
C PHE A 452 4.52 26.03 -19.26
N TYR A 453 3.58 25.52 -18.47
CA TYR A 453 3.80 24.47 -17.49
C TYR A 453 2.96 23.24 -17.89
N PHE A 454 3.65 22.19 -18.28
CA PHE A 454 3.05 20.94 -18.71
C PHE A 454 3.33 19.86 -17.67
N VAL A 455 2.28 19.20 -17.18
CA VAL A 455 2.33 18.12 -16.21
C VAL A 455 1.75 16.86 -16.84
N MET A 456 2.34 15.71 -16.62
CA MET A 456 1.75 14.43 -16.98
C MET A 456 2.11 13.34 -15.98
N GLU A 457 1.26 12.33 -15.86
CA GLU A 457 1.47 11.13 -15.06
C GLU A 457 1.23 9.89 -15.92
N THR A 458 2.18 8.97 -15.90
CA THR A 458 2.05 7.63 -16.51
C THR A 458 1.25 6.70 -15.61
N ALA A 459 0.71 5.59 -16.16
CA ALA A 459 -0.10 4.65 -15.40
C ALA A 459 0.28 3.18 -15.60
N ASP A 460 1.06 2.83 -16.63
CA ASP A 460 1.31 1.43 -17.00
C ASP A 460 2.12 0.66 -15.95
N THR A 461 2.84 1.35 -15.06
CA THR A 461 3.57 0.73 -13.95
C THR A 461 2.79 0.67 -12.64
N HIS A 462 1.48 0.99 -12.64
CA HIS A 462 0.62 0.85 -11.47
C HIS A 462 0.42 -0.63 -11.08
N PHE A 463 0.45 -0.91 -9.78
CA PHE A 463 0.20 -2.26 -9.26
C PHE A 463 -1.27 -2.71 -9.46
N PRO A 464 -1.57 -4.03 -9.44
CA PRO A 464 -0.65 -5.18 -9.43
C PRO A 464 -0.05 -5.47 -10.81
N ASP A 465 1.19 -5.93 -10.83
CA ASP A 465 1.93 -6.42 -12.01
C ASP A 465 2.14 -5.41 -13.16
N GLY A 466 1.52 -4.23 -13.13
CA GLY A 466 1.54 -3.25 -14.20
C GLY A 466 0.79 -3.69 -15.46
N TYR A 467 0.70 -2.79 -16.43
CA TYR A 467 0.20 -3.09 -17.78
C TYR A 467 1.37 -3.26 -18.75
N LEU A 468 1.39 -4.34 -19.48
CA LEU A 468 2.38 -4.59 -20.51
C LEU A 468 1.78 -4.34 -21.89
N SER A 469 2.22 -3.27 -22.56
CA SER A 469 1.79 -2.93 -23.91
C SER A 469 1.94 -4.11 -24.88
N GLU A 470 1.04 -4.25 -25.84
CA GLU A 470 1.13 -5.25 -26.91
C GLU A 470 2.41 -5.11 -27.78
N LYS A 471 3.04 -3.94 -27.77
CA LYS A 471 4.30 -3.66 -28.46
C LYS A 471 5.52 -4.14 -27.68
N ALA A 472 5.35 -4.49 -26.41
CA ALA A 472 6.45 -4.84 -25.51
C ALA A 472 6.95 -6.26 -25.74
N THR A 473 8.21 -6.48 -25.38
CA THR A 473 8.76 -7.82 -25.16
C THR A 473 8.74 -8.15 -23.67
N ALA A 474 8.64 -9.44 -23.32
CA ALA A 474 8.62 -9.90 -21.95
C ALA A 474 9.87 -10.76 -21.63
N PRO A 475 11.05 -10.15 -21.46
CA PRO A 475 12.29 -10.90 -21.23
C PRO A 475 12.44 -11.43 -19.80
N PHE A 476 11.63 -10.96 -18.84
CA PHE A 476 11.72 -11.31 -17.43
C PHE A 476 10.59 -12.23 -17.00
N GLU A 477 10.86 -13.06 -15.99
CA GLU A 477 9.86 -13.98 -15.42
C GLU A 477 8.74 -13.25 -14.68
N LYS A 478 9.09 -12.16 -13.94
CA LYS A 478 8.13 -11.36 -13.20
C LYS A 478 7.41 -10.38 -14.14
N PRO A 479 6.07 -10.38 -14.23
CA PRO A 479 5.32 -9.48 -15.12
C PRO A 479 5.65 -8.00 -14.87
N TYR A 480 5.69 -7.58 -13.61
CA TYR A 480 6.00 -6.21 -13.23
C TYR A 480 7.38 -5.73 -13.72
N ALA A 481 8.40 -6.63 -13.75
CA ALA A 481 9.71 -6.29 -14.30
C ALA A 481 9.63 -5.96 -15.80
N ASN A 482 8.75 -6.64 -16.55
CA ASN A 482 8.54 -6.37 -17.98
C ASN A 482 7.82 -5.03 -18.20
N ALA A 483 6.82 -4.71 -17.38
CA ALA A 483 6.14 -3.42 -17.42
C ALA A 483 7.13 -2.27 -17.15
N ILE A 484 7.94 -2.35 -16.09
CA ILE A 484 8.98 -1.37 -15.77
C ILE A 484 9.97 -1.22 -16.94
N PHE A 485 10.47 -2.35 -17.47
CA PHE A 485 11.46 -2.35 -18.53
C PHE A 485 10.95 -1.72 -19.82
N TYR A 486 9.68 -1.92 -20.16
CA TYR A 486 9.06 -1.30 -21.31
C TYR A 486 8.76 0.18 -21.05
N SER A 487 8.08 0.51 -19.95
CA SER A 487 7.63 1.87 -19.65
C SER A 487 8.79 2.85 -19.52
N GLN A 488 9.91 2.44 -18.90
CA GLN A 488 11.10 3.31 -18.83
C GLN A 488 11.70 3.61 -20.20
N ALA A 489 11.63 2.67 -21.14
CA ALA A 489 12.14 2.91 -22.49
C ALA A 489 11.25 3.85 -23.29
N GLU A 490 9.92 3.75 -23.16
CA GLU A 490 8.97 4.65 -23.82
C GLU A 490 9.05 6.05 -23.20
N ALA A 491 9.15 6.17 -21.86
CA ALA A 491 9.39 7.45 -21.18
C ALA A 491 10.68 8.13 -21.70
N ALA A 492 11.77 7.38 -21.79
CA ALA A 492 13.02 7.89 -22.32
C ALA A 492 12.90 8.34 -23.79
N LYS A 493 12.20 7.59 -24.65
CA LYS A 493 11.92 8.00 -26.03
C LYS A 493 11.13 9.30 -26.10
N PHE A 494 10.12 9.46 -25.24
CA PHE A 494 9.34 10.69 -25.15
C PHE A 494 10.21 11.87 -24.72
N ILE A 495 11.06 11.70 -23.70
CA ILE A 495 12.00 12.74 -23.26
C ILE A 495 13.00 13.08 -24.37
N ARG A 496 13.53 12.10 -25.10
CA ARG A 496 14.41 12.33 -26.28
C ARG A 496 13.70 13.11 -27.37
N TRP A 497 12.39 12.85 -27.59
CA TRP A 497 11.62 13.63 -28.53
C TRP A 497 11.52 15.09 -28.06
N ILE A 498 11.24 15.36 -26.76
CA ILE A 498 11.24 16.72 -26.21
C ILE A 498 12.61 17.39 -26.44
N GLN A 499 13.71 16.70 -26.16
CA GLN A 499 15.06 17.22 -26.36
C GLN A 499 15.36 17.58 -27.83
N SER A 500 14.69 16.95 -28.78
CA SER A 500 14.84 17.25 -30.20
C SER A 500 14.02 18.45 -30.68
N GLN A 501 13.15 19.02 -29.85
CA GLN A 501 12.26 20.13 -30.24
C GLN A 501 12.94 21.50 -30.04
N PRO A 502 12.66 22.49 -30.88
CA PRO A 502 13.22 23.83 -30.73
C PRO A 502 12.92 24.50 -29.39
N PHE A 503 11.78 24.20 -28.77
CA PHE A 503 11.41 24.79 -27.49
C PHE A 503 12.24 24.23 -26.31
N TYR A 504 12.96 23.11 -26.48
CA TYR A 504 13.79 22.53 -25.43
C TYR A 504 14.90 23.46 -24.95
N GLU A 505 15.44 24.30 -25.80
CA GLU A 505 16.48 25.29 -25.42
C GLU A 505 16.03 26.14 -24.22
N ASN A 506 14.73 26.49 -24.15
CA ASN A 506 14.14 27.29 -23.07
C ASN A 506 13.20 26.49 -22.17
N THR A 507 13.47 25.19 -21.96
CA THR A 507 12.61 24.29 -21.20
C THR A 507 13.42 23.52 -20.17
N THR A 508 12.95 23.49 -18.92
CA THR A 508 13.43 22.57 -17.89
C THR A 508 12.49 21.37 -17.82
N ILE A 509 13.03 20.15 -17.76
CA ILE A 509 12.24 18.92 -17.56
C ILE A 509 12.56 18.38 -16.17
N VAL A 510 11.53 18.15 -15.37
CA VAL A 510 11.60 17.48 -14.07
C VAL A 510 10.89 16.14 -14.20
N ILE A 511 11.55 15.07 -13.79
CA ILE A 511 11.04 13.71 -13.86
C ILE A 511 11.15 13.12 -12.46
N ASN A 512 10.02 12.68 -11.89
CA ASN A 512 9.97 12.04 -10.59
C ASN A 512 9.19 10.73 -10.68
N GLY A 513 9.70 9.68 -10.01
CA GLY A 513 8.80 8.66 -9.52
C GLY A 513 7.86 9.30 -8.51
N ASP A 514 6.58 9.12 -8.67
CA ASP A 514 5.59 9.76 -7.80
C ASP A 514 5.66 9.23 -6.37
N HIS A 515 5.66 7.91 -6.19
CA HIS A 515 5.82 7.25 -4.90
C HIS A 515 6.46 5.86 -5.05
N LEU A 516 6.76 5.20 -3.92
CA LEU A 516 7.24 3.81 -3.94
C LEU A 516 6.10 2.85 -4.33
N SER A 517 6.41 1.91 -5.21
CA SER A 517 5.45 0.92 -5.68
C SER A 517 4.84 0.11 -4.54
N MET A 518 3.54 -0.15 -4.66
CA MET A 518 2.76 -0.98 -3.74
C MET A 518 2.72 -2.46 -4.15
N ASP A 519 3.42 -2.88 -5.21
CA ASP A 519 3.43 -4.27 -5.69
C ASP A 519 4.18 -5.19 -4.73
N GLN A 520 3.45 -5.78 -3.78
CA GLN A 520 4.04 -6.68 -2.78
C GLN A 520 4.60 -7.97 -3.40
N ALA A 521 4.04 -8.44 -4.52
CA ALA A 521 4.48 -9.67 -5.16
C ALA A 521 5.88 -9.51 -5.76
N PHE A 522 6.17 -8.34 -6.33
CA PHE A 522 7.47 -8.02 -6.86
C PHE A 522 8.54 -7.90 -5.77
N PHE A 523 8.21 -7.18 -4.68
CA PHE A 523 9.15 -6.85 -3.60
C PHE A 523 9.27 -7.91 -2.50
N LYS A 524 8.50 -9.00 -2.53
CA LYS A 524 8.47 -10.02 -1.45
C LYS A 524 9.83 -10.64 -1.09
N ASP A 525 10.75 -10.67 -2.07
CA ASP A 525 12.07 -11.28 -1.92
C ASP A 525 13.18 -10.25 -1.65
N PHE A 526 12.84 -8.96 -1.53
CA PHE A 526 13.81 -7.92 -1.21
C PHE A 526 14.27 -8.05 0.24
N ASP A 527 15.51 -7.64 0.50
CA ASP A 527 16.01 -7.47 1.87
C ASP A 527 15.13 -6.41 2.57
N PRO A 528 14.49 -6.73 3.71
CA PRO A 528 13.66 -5.77 4.42
C PRO A 528 14.43 -4.55 4.95
N ASN A 529 15.77 -4.61 4.99
CA ASN A 529 16.62 -3.49 5.36
C ASN A 529 17.07 -2.63 4.18
N TYR A 530 16.75 -3.05 2.93
CA TYR A 530 17.06 -2.24 1.76
C TYR A 530 16.16 -1.00 1.74
N ARG A 531 16.80 0.17 1.67
CA ARG A 531 16.10 1.46 1.61
C ARG A 531 15.68 1.73 0.17
N ARG A 532 14.38 1.64 -0.11
CA ARG A 532 13.80 2.00 -1.39
C ARG A 532 13.67 3.52 -1.49
N THR A 533 13.94 4.07 -2.67
CA THR A 533 13.83 5.51 -2.95
C THR A 533 13.19 5.75 -4.31
N CYS A 534 12.41 6.85 -4.44
CA CYS A 534 11.78 7.26 -5.69
C CYS A 534 12.82 7.78 -6.68
N PHE A 535 12.59 7.50 -7.96
CA PHE A 535 13.39 8.05 -9.06
C PHE A 535 13.25 9.57 -9.14
N ASN A 536 14.35 10.27 -9.44
CA ASN A 536 14.32 11.72 -9.69
C ASN A 536 15.38 12.13 -10.71
N LEU A 537 15.04 13.10 -11.56
CA LEU A 537 15.94 13.61 -12.58
C LEU A 537 15.50 15.01 -13.01
N ILE A 538 16.42 15.95 -13.08
CA ILE A 538 16.19 17.27 -13.67
C ILE A 538 17.10 17.46 -14.88
N LEU A 539 16.51 17.78 -16.03
CA LEU A 539 17.22 18.04 -17.29
C LEU A 539 17.11 19.51 -17.67
N ASN A 540 18.21 20.06 -18.16
CA ASN A 540 18.31 21.42 -18.65
C ASN A 540 17.79 22.50 -17.67
N PRO A 541 18.21 22.51 -16.37
CA PRO A 541 17.90 23.62 -15.49
C PRO A 541 18.67 24.87 -15.92
N VAL A 542 18.36 26.04 -15.31
CA VAL A 542 19.15 27.25 -15.54
C VAL A 542 20.62 27.07 -15.15
N PRO A 543 21.57 27.82 -15.78
CA PRO A 543 23.00 27.67 -15.51
C PRO A 543 23.38 27.75 -14.04
N LYS A 544 22.76 28.62 -13.26
CA LYS A 544 23.00 28.77 -11.82
C LYS A 544 22.79 27.44 -11.06
N CYS A 545 21.80 26.63 -11.44
CA CYS A 545 21.57 25.30 -10.89
C CYS A 545 22.52 24.24 -11.46
N ALA A 546 22.81 24.34 -12.76
CA ALA A 546 23.73 23.46 -13.45
C ALA A 546 25.18 23.56 -12.92
N ASP A 547 25.59 24.75 -12.48
CA ASP A 547 26.92 25.05 -11.92
C ASP A 547 27.00 24.69 -10.40
N ALA A 548 25.96 24.11 -9.79
CA ALA A 548 26.00 23.69 -8.41
C ALA A 548 27.13 22.64 -8.18
N PRO A 549 27.87 22.71 -7.06
CA PRO A 549 28.95 21.75 -6.77
C PRO A 549 28.42 20.32 -6.74
N GLU A 550 29.22 19.34 -7.19
CA GLU A 550 28.81 17.93 -7.31
C GLU A 550 28.36 17.30 -5.99
N ASN A 551 28.91 17.75 -4.85
CA ASN A 551 28.45 17.31 -3.54
C ASN A 551 27.01 17.69 -3.22
N ARG A 552 26.33 18.51 -4.03
CA ARG A 552 24.92 18.82 -3.92
C ARG A 552 24.04 17.68 -4.39
N PHE A 553 24.57 16.76 -5.15
CA PHE A 553 23.80 15.68 -5.81
C PHE A 553 23.96 14.33 -5.12
N HIS A 554 24.81 14.22 -4.08
CA HIS A 554 25.08 12.97 -3.38
C HIS A 554 24.97 13.14 -1.85
N ASN A 555 24.68 12.03 -1.16
CA ASN A 555 24.46 12.00 0.30
C ASN A 555 23.36 12.98 0.75
N ARG A 556 22.28 13.10 -0.05
CA ARG A 556 21.17 14.02 0.22
C ARG A 556 20.04 13.28 0.92
N GLU A 557 19.61 13.81 2.04
CA GLU A 557 18.39 13.38 2.71
C GLU A 557 17.31 14.43 2.46
N TRP A 558 16.26 14.06 1.69
CA TRP A 558 15.24 14.99 1.25
C TRP A 558 13.87 14.32 1.08
N ALA A 559 12.82 15.12 0.98
CA ALA A 559 11.44 14.69 0.81
C ALA A 559 10.79 15.33 -0.43
N THR A 560 9.67 14.78 -0.88
CA THR A 560 8.95 15.27 -2.06
C THR A 560 8.54 16.74 -1.97
N PHE A 561 8.30 17.28 -0.77
CA PHE A 561 7.98 18.70 -0.58
C PHE A 561 9.15 19.65 -0.89
N ASP A 562 10.40 19.16 -0.94
CA ASP A 562 11.57 19.94 -1.37
C ASP A 562 11.56 20.22 -2.87
N MET A 563 10.70 19.54 -3.64
CA MET A 563 10.61 19.74 -5.10
C MET A 563 9.98 21.09 -5.47
N LEU A 564 9.06 21.67 -4.69
CA LEU A 564 8.48 22.98 -5.00
C LEU A 564 9.56 24.07 -5.16
N PRO A 565 10.38 24.37 -4.13
CA PRO A 565 11.44 25.36 -4.27
C PRO A 565 12.52 24.96 -5.28
N THR A 566 12.78 23.66 -5.42
CA THR A 566 13.76 23.14 -6.39
C THR A 566 13.30 23.35 -7.84
N MET A 567 12.02 23.12 -8.15
CA MET A 567 11.46 23.38 -9.46
C MET A 567 11.46 24.87 -9.79
N LEU A 568 11.08 25.74 -8.84
CA LEU A 568 11.14 27.20 -9.01
C LEU A 568 12.58 27.64 -9.32
N ALA A 569 13.56 27.18 -8.55
CA ALA A 569 14.97 27.48 -8.80
C ALA A 569 15.44 26.97 -10.17
N SER A 570 15.01 25.78 -10.58
CA SER A 570 15.41 25.15 -11.84
C SER A 570 15.00 25.93 -13.10
N ILE A 571 13.93 26.73 -13.00
CA ILE A 571 13.46 27.63 -14.07
C ILE A 571 13.96 29.08 -13.90
N GLY A 572 14.81 29.34 -12.90
CA GLY A 572 15.48 30.61 -12.69
C GLY A 572 14.73 31.59 -11.79
N VAL A 573 13.76 31.14 -11.01
CA VAL A 573 13.12 31.99 -10.01
C VAL A 573 14.07 32.14 -8.82
N GLU A 574 14.30 33.38 -8.43
CA GLU A 574 15.04 33.73 -7.21
C GLU A 574 14.05 34.09 -6.10
N PHE A 575 14.28 33.55 -4.91
CA PHE A 575 13.43 33.79 -3.74
C PHE A 575 14.25 33.82 -2.45
N ASP A 576 13.73 34.52 -1.46
CA ASP A 576 14.43 34.72 -0.18
C ASP A 576 14.51 33.40 0.62
N GLY A 577 15.70 33.03 1.09
CA GLY A 577 15.91 32.03 2.13
C GLY A 577 15.84 30.57 1.70
N ASP A 578 15.89 30.26 0.40
CA ASP A 578 15.93 28.90 -0.18
C ASP A 578 14.76 27.96 0.19
N LYS A 579 13.69 28.48 0.79
CA LYS A 579 12.54 27.70 1.28
C LYS A 579 11.22 28.21 0.73
N VAL A 580 10.32 27.27 0.37
CA VAL A 580 8.94 27.56 0.00
C VAL A 580 8.07 26.40 0.54
N GLY A 581 6.95 26.71 1.21
CA GLY A 581 6.25 25.70 2.00
C GLY A 581 7.12 25.24 3.18
N ILE A 582 7.21 23.95 3.42
CA ILE A 582 8.22 23.39 4.34
C ILE A 582 9.45 22.85 3.59
N GLY A 583 9.45 22.94 2.25
CA GLY A 583 10.51 22.42 1.40
C GLY A 583 11.70 23.36 1.28
N THR A 584 12.87 22.79 0.98
CA THR A 584 14.15 23.47 0.76
C THR A 584 14.64 23.23 -0.68
N ASN A 585 15.16 24.26 -1.33
CA ASN A 585 15.76 24.14 -2.65
C ASN A 585 16.99 23.24 -2.63
N LEU A 586 16.93 22.11 -3.32
CA LEU A 586 17.99 21.10 -3.34
C LEU A 586 19.28 21.57 -4.03
N PHE A 587 19.24 22.61 -4.84
CA PHE A 587 20.43 23.22 -5.43
C PHE A 587 21.15 24.16 -4.45
N SER A 588 20.55 24.52 -3.31
CA SER A 588 21.13 25.44 -2.33
C SER A 588 22.02 24.74 -1.29
N ASP A 589 22.70 25.54 -0.48
CA ASP A 589 23.50 25.10 0.66
C ASP A 589 22.66 24.85 1.92
N THR A 590 21.39 25.27 1.90
CA THR A 590 20.50 25.18 3.05
C THR A 590 20.10 23.72 3.27
N PRO A 591 20.30 23.16 4.47
CA PRO A 591 19.89 21.80 4.76
C PRO A 591 18.37 21.61 4.66
N THR A 592 17.95 20.49 4.10
CA THR A 592 16.54 20.05 4.14
C THR A 592 16.10 19.75 5.57
N LEU A 593 14.80 19.54 5.78
CA LEU A 593 14.31 19.09 7.09
C LEU A 593 14.86 17.72 7.47
N PHE A 594 14.98 16.82 6.50
CA PHE A 594 15.55 15.48 6.73
C PHE A 594 17.03 15.52 7.06
N GLU A 595 17.80 16.40 6.44
CA GLU A 595 19.22 16.62 6.76
C GLU A 595 19.43 17.28 8.12
N ARG A 596 18.53 18.19 8.52
CA ARG A 596 18.64 18.95 9.76
C ARG A 596 18.21 18.14 10.98
N ASP A 597 17.05 17.48 10.89
CA ASP A 597 16.35 16.90 12.05
C ASP A 597 16.30 15.35 12.00
N GLY A 598 16.60 14.75 10.85
CA GLY A 598 16.54 13.32 10.62
C GLY A 598 15.19 12.84 10.08
N THR A 599 15.23 11.93 9.12
CA THR A 599 14.06 11.43 8.38
C THR A 599 12.99 10.84 9.29
N ASP A 600 13.36 10.02 10.28
CA ASP A 600 12.39 9.36 11.18
C ASP A 600 11.68 10.36 12.08
N PHE A 601 12.42 11.35 12.61
CA PHE A 601 11.85 12.39 13.46
C PHE A 601 10.87 13.26 12.68
N VAL A 602 11.27 13.74 11.50
CA VAL A 602 10.40 14.59 10.66
C VAL A 602 9.12 13.84 10.28
N ASN A 603 9.22 12.59 9.82
CA ASN A 603 8.06 11.78 9.50
C ASN A 603 7.12 11.59 10.70
N ALA A 604 7.69 11.34 11.90
CA ALA A 604 6.89 11.21 13.11
C ALA A 604 6.17 12.51 13.50
N GLU A 605 6.81 13.68 13.30
CA GLU A 605 6.17 14.97 13.55
C GLU A 605 5.10 15.31 12.50
N LEU A 606 5.37 14.98 11.23
CA LEU A 606 4.40 15.16 10.14
C LEU A 606 3.19 14.20 10.23
N GLU A 607 3.32 13.04 10.89
CA GLU A 607 2.17 12.15 11.14
C GLU A 607 1.16 12.76 12.11
N LYS A 608 1.59 13.58 13.06
CA LYS A 608 0.72 14.19 14.10
C LYS A 608 -0.23 15.23 13.51
N ARG A 609 -1.30 15.53 14.26
CA ARG A 609 -2.22 16.61 13.92
C ARG A 609 -1.49 17.96 13.96
N SER A 610 -1.73 18.80 12.96
CA SER A 610 -1.28 20.19 12.96
C SER A 610 -2.49 21.14 12.98
N ASN A 611 -2.63 21.95 14.04
CA ASN A 611 -3.67 22.95 14.11
C ASN A 611 -3.48 24.00 13.03
N PHE A 612 -2.23 24.43 12.80
CA PHE A 612 -1.89 25.34 11.69
C PHE A 612 -2.42 24.83 10.35
N TYR A 613 -2.14 23.57 10.02
CA TYR A 613 -2.58 22.97 8.76
C TYR A 613 -4.11 22.92 8.66
N ASN A 614 -4.76 22.49 9.72
CA ASN A 614 -6.23 22.41 9.77
C ASN A 614 -6.90 23.78 9.63
N GLU A 615 -6.32 24.82 10.21
CA GLU A 615 -6.91 26.16 10.24
C GLU A 615 -6.51 27.00 9.02
N ASN A 616 -5.32 26.80 8.44
CA ASN A 616 -4.80 27.67 7.38
C ASN A 616 -4.71 27.00 6.01
N ILE A 617 -4.62 25.66 5.95
CA ILE A 617 -4.48 24.93 4.68
C ILE A 617 -5.78 24.26 4.26
N LEU A 618 -6.49 23.64 5.23
CA LEU A 618 -7.77 22.97 4.96
C LEU A 618 -8.97 23.91 4.92
N VAL A 619 -8.83 25.15 5.34
CA VAL A 619 -9.91 26.14 5.43
C VAL A 619 -9.50 27.42 4.71
N ASP A 620 -10.37 27.92 3.84
CA ASP A 620 -10.25 29.25 3.24
C ASP A 620 -11.05 30.25 4.06
N TRP A 621 -10.37 30.95 4.97
CA TRP A 621 -10.98 31.98 5.81
C TRP A 621 -11.52 33.17 5.02
N SER A 622 -10.98 33.49 3.84
CA SER A 622 -11.47 34.57 3.01
C SER A 622 -12.90 34.34 2.54
N LYS A 623 -13.23 33.09 2.18
CA LYS A 623 -14.59 32.67 1.80
C LYS A 623 -15.56 32.60 2.99
N ILE A 624 -15.05 32.36 4.21
CA ILE A 624 -15.89 32.32 5.44
C ILE A 624 -16.24 33.75 5.88
N VAL A 625 -15.31 34.68 5.78
CA VAL A 625 -15.52 36.10 6.15
C VAL A 625 -16.48 36.78 5.17
N SER A 626 -16.30 36.55 3.85
CA SER A 626 -17.20 37.14 2.85
C SER A 626 -18.65 36.65 2.97
N LYS A 627 -18.88 35.38 3.34
CA LYS A 627 -20.24 34.86 3.62
C LYS A 627 -20.90 35.50 4.88
N LYS A 628 -20.12 35.98 5.84
CA LYS A 628 -20.64 36.65 7.05
C LYS A 628 -20.93 38.15 6.82
N GLU A 629 -20.37 38.75 5.76
CA GLU A 629 -20.67 40.13 5.38
C GLU A 629 -21.90 40.22 4.45
N ASP A 630 -22.29 39.11 3.81
CA ASP A 630 -23.45 39.01 2.90
C ASP A 630 -24.75 38.52 3.64
N ASP A 631 -24.67 38.04 4.86
CA ASP A 631 -25.79 37.69 5.76
C ASP A 631 -26.03 38.81 6.79
#